data_9514ed7208005d6eaba601a70a39416c
#
_entry.id   9514ed7208005d6eaba601a70a39416c
#
_cell.length_a   1.000
_cell.length_b   1.000
_cell.length_c   1.000
_cell.angle_alpha   90.00
_cell.angle_beta   90.00
_cell.angle_gamma   90.00
#
_symmetry.space_group_name_H-M   'P 1'
#
loop_
_entity.id
_entity.type
_entity.pdbx_description
1 polymer ?
#
loop_
_entity_poly.entity_id
_entity_poly.type
_entity_poly.pdbx_seq_one_letter_code
_entity_poly.pdbx_strand_id
1 'polypeptide(L)'
;MLIEVCRILCGGLTSFLIFREYFMSNQQQQNSSMADAYVLPFEQLRMTDVESVGGKNASLGEMISQLASTGVRVPTGFATTALAFRDFLKHNNLTERIQQRLENLNIDDVRALAVAGAEIRNWIETAPFQPKLDEEIRKAFAVLDDSGKGSFAVRSSATAEDLPDASFAGQQETFLNVEGIDDVLKKIREVFASLYNDRAISYRVHKGFAHAEVALSAGIQRMVRSDLGAAGVMFTLDTESGFEDVVFITSSYGLGETVVQG
;
A
#
# COMPACT_ATOMS: atom_id res chain seq x y z
N MET A 1 24.53 18.79 14.42
CA MET A 1 25.13 19.76 13.50
C MET A 1 24.18 20.93 13.16
N LEU A 2 22.93 20.74 12.75
CA LEU A 2 21.95 21.82 12.52
C LEU A 2 21.58 22.61 13.79
N ILE A 3 21.56 21.97 14.94
CA ILE A 3 21.23 22.59 16.24
C ILE A 3 22.32 23.56 16.71
N GLU A 4 23.56 23.28 16.43
CA GLU A 4 24.69 24.18 16.81
C GLU A 4 24.81 25.38 15.90
N VAL A 5 24.53 25.23 14.62
CA VAL A 5 24.51 26.36 13.66
C VAL A 5 23.41 27.37 13.98
N CYS A 6 22.25 26.92 14.46
CA CYS A 6 21.17 27.81 14.86
C CYS A 6 21.50 28.62 16.15
N ARG A 7 22.33 28.06 17.05
CA ARG A 7 22.79 28.75 18.30
C ARG A 7 23.75 29.89 18.03
N ILE A 8 24.48 29.81 16.91
CA ILE A 8 25.44 30.86 16.52
C ILE A 8 24.79 32.01 15.76
N LEU A 9 23.69 31.73 15.02
CA LEU A 9 23.01 32.72 14.15
C LEU A 9 21.85 33.48 14.80
N CYS A 10 21.22 32.96 15.86
CA CYS A 10 20.01 33.50 16.45
C CYS A 10 20.19 34.02 17.87
N GLY A 11 21.22 34.72 18.22
CA GLY A 11 21.51 35.49 19.47
C GLY A 11 20.48 35.42 20.58
N GLY A 12 20.36 34.30 21.32
CA GLY A 12 19.64 34.22 22.57
C GLY A 12 18.71 33.02 22.78
N LEU A 13 18.53 32.61 24.04
CA LEU A 13 17.69 31.49 24.48
C LEU A 13 16.23 31.60 24.02
N THR A 14 15.69 32.79 23.94
CA THR A 14 14.30 33.08 23.52
C THR A 14 14.06 32.81 22.05
N SER A 15 14.98 33.13 21.16
CA SER A 15 14.85 32.84 19.72
C SER A 15 14.94 31.34 19.44
N PHE A 16 15.73 30.59 20.22
CA PHE A 16 15.84 29.15 20.13
C PHE A 16 14.55 28.44 20.57
N LEU A 17 13.91 28.92 21.64
CA LEU A 17 12.63 28.36 22.09
C LEU A 17 11.52 28.62 21.08
N ILE A 18 11.42 29.82 20.51
CA ILE A 18 10.43 30.17 19.48
C ILE A 18 10.66 29.31 18.20
N PHE A 19 11.91 29.12 17.78
CA PHE A 19 12.23 28.29 16.62
C PHE A 19 11.90 26.80 16.89
N ARG A 20 12.19 26.30 18.09
CA ARG A 20 11.83 24.95 18.51
C ARG A 20 10.32 24.75 18.55
N GLU A 21 9.56 25.67 19.11
CA GLU A 21 8.10 25.60 19.14
C GLU A 21 7.49 25.70 17.73
N TYR A 22 8.01 26.58 16.88
CA TYR A 22 7.60 26.68 15.48
C TYR A 22 7.91 25.40 14.70
N PHE A 23 9.09 24.81 14.89
CA PHE A 23 9.46 23.56 14.23
C PHE A 23 8.64 22.38 14.74
N MET A 24 8.40 22.28 16.04
CA MET A 24 7.56 21.25 16.64
C MET A 24 6.09 21.42 16.25
N SER A 25 5.58 22.63 16.17
CA SER A 25 4.21 22.90 15.73
C SER A 25 4.02 22.55 14.24
N ASN A 26 5.00 22.86 13.39
CA ASN A 26 4.95 22.47 11.98
C ASN A 26 5.06 20.95 11.78
N GLN A 27 5.88 20.25 12.56
CA GLN A 27 5.92 18.77 12.54
C GLN A 27 4.60 18.17 13.06
N GLN A 28 4.01 18.75 14.11
CA GLN A 28 2.70 18.30 14.59
C GLN A 28 1.58 18.57 13.58
N GLN A 29 1.60 19.70 12.87
CA GLN A 29 0.65 19.98 11.80
C GLN A 29 0.83 19.06 10.58
N GLN A 30 2.07 18.75 10.21
CA GLN A 30 2.33 17.77 9.15
C GLN A 30 1.90 16.36 9.57
N ASN A 31 2.19 15.93 10.79
CA ASN A 31 1.77 14.63 11.31
C ASN A 31 0.24 14.52 11.45
N SER A 32 -0.45 15.60 11.88
CA SER A 32 -1.91 15.60 11.95
C SER A 32 -2.55 15.59 10.56
N SER A 33 -1.97 16.27 9.57
CA SER A 33 -2.48 16.23 8.18
C SER A 33 -2.28 14.87 7.51
N MET A 34 -1.22 14.13 7.86
CA MET A 34 -0.99 12.77 7.37
C MET A 34 -1.90 11.75 8.06
N ALA A 35 -2.24 11.95 9.34
CA ALA A 35 -3.11 11.03 10.08
C ALA A 35 -4.54 10.96 9.51
N ASP A 36 -5.03 12.06 8.92
CA ASP A 36 -6.37 12.18 8.35
C ASP A 36 -6.40 12.04 6.81
N ALA A 37 -5.25 11.82 6.18
CA ALA A 37 -5.15 11.70 4.73
C ALA A 37 -5.68 10.35 4.25
N TYR A 38 -6.42 10.35 3.15
CA TYR A 38 -6.86 9.12 2.49
C TYR A 38 -5.90 8.65 1.41
N VAL A 39 -5.08 9.55 0.89
CA VAL A 39 -4.09 9.26 -0.14
C VAL A 39 -2.76 9.92 0.21
N LEU A 40 -1.67 9.16 0.09
CA LEU A 40 -0.31 9.61 0.36
C LEU A 40 0.62 9.28 -0.81
N PRO A 41 1.39 10.26 -1.35
CA PRO A 41 2.45 9.98 -2.32
C PRO A 41 3.53 9.07 -1.73
N PHE A 42 4.09 8.16 -2.52
CA PHE A 42 5.14 7.25 -2.04
C PHE A 42 6.38 7.97 -1.48
N GLU A 43 6.72 9.13 -2.00
CA GLU A 43 7.86 9.93 -1.55
C GLU A 43 7.74 10.39 -0.09
N GLN A 44 6.53 10.45 0.44
CA GLN A 44 6.24 10.84 1.83
C GLN A 44 6.26 9.65 2.79
N LEU A 45 6.19 8.42 2.27
CA LEU A 45 6.08 7.21 3.08
C LEU A 45 7.45 6.75 3.61
N ARG A 46 7.42 6.14 4.78
CA ARG A 46 8.57 5.53 5.46
C ARG A 46 8.16 4.19 6.08
N MET A 47 9.15 3.39 6.49
CA MET A 47 8.88 2.13 7.21
C MET A 47 8.11 2.31 8.51
N THR A 48 8.02 3.51 9.06
CA THR A 48 7.16 3.84 10.20
C THR A 48 5.67 3.89 9.88
N ASP A 49 5.30 3.90 8.59
CA ASP A 49 3.92 4.09 8.13
C ASP A 49 3.22 2.77 7.78
N VAL A 50 3.79 1.61 8.14
CA VAL A 50 3.25 0.28 7.84
C VAL A 50 1.80 0.13 8.31
N GLU A 51 1.45 0.65 9.48
CA GLU A 51 0.08 0.61 10.01
C GLU A 51 -0.93 1.42 9.17
N SER A 52 -0.44 2.42 8.43
CA SER A 52 -1.27 3.30 7.59
C SER A 52 -1.39 2.83 6.16
N VAL A 53 -0.30 2.30 5.56
CA VAL A 53 -0.25 2.00 4.12
C VAL A 53 0.20 0.58 3.80
N GLY A 54 0.45 -0.25 4.82
CA GLY A 54 0.96 -1.61 4.66
C GLY A 54 2.44 -1.68 4.31
N GLY A 55 3.05 -2.86 4.51
CA GLY A 55 4.50 -3.07 4.39
C GLY A 55 5.05 -2.78 3.00
N LYS A 56 4.35 -3.20 1.94
CA LYS A 56 4.82 -3.00 0.55
C LYS A 56 4.91 -1.52 0.16
N ASN A 57 3.90 -0.71 0.52
CA ASN A 57 3.89 0.71 0.19
C ASN A 57 4.88 1.50 1.05
N ALA A 58 4.99 1.17 2.35
CA ALA A 58 5.98 1.76 3.25
C ALA A 58 7.41 1.49 2.76
N SER A 59 7.71 0.24 2.36
CA SER A 59 9.00 -0.15 1.79
C SER A 59 9.33 0.58 0.48
N LEU A 60 8.34 0.79 -0.40
CA LEU A 60 8.54 1.61 -1.62
C LEU A 60 8.92 3.04 -1.29
N GLY A 61 8.23 3.67 -0.34
CA GLY A 61 8.57 5.03 0.09
C GLY A 61 9.97 5.12 0.70
N GLU A 62 10.34 4.15 1.52
CA GLU A 62 11.71 4.07 2.07
C GLU A 62 12.75 3.92 0.95
N MET A 63 12.52 3.03 -0.03
CA MET A 63 13.42 2.86 -1.18
C MET A 63 13.54 4.13 -2.02
N ILE A 64 12.43 4.83 -2.31
CA ILE A 64 12.46 6.11 -3.02
C ILE A 64 13.35 7.12 -2.27
N SER A 65 13.17 7.21 -0.94
CA SER A 65 13.92 8.14 -0.10
C SER A 65 15.42 7.82 -0.04
N GLN A 66 15.78 6.54 0.13
CA GLN A 66 17.17 6.14 0.37
C GLN A 66 17.98 5.94 -0.92
N LEU A 67 17.36 5.47 -1.99
CA LEU A 67 18.07 5.07 -3.20
C LEU A 67 18.18 6.19 -4.25
N ALA A 68 17.41 7.28 -4.12
CA ALA A 68 17.45 8.40 -5.07
C ALA A 68 18.86 8.98 -5.23
N SER A 69 19.63 9.08 -4.14
CA SER A 69 21.00 9.59 -4.14
C SER A 69 22.03 8.64 -4.77
N THR A 70 21.72 7.36 -4.89
CA THR A 70 22.59 6.32 -5.46
C THR A 70 22.39 6.12 -6.97
N GLY A 71 21.44 6.86 -7.57
CA GLY A 71 21.11 6.74 -8.99
C GLY A 71 20.14 5.61 -9.33
N VAL A 72 19.65 4.86 -8.31
CA VAL A 72 18.59 3.86 -8.50
C VAL A 72 17.24 4.56 -8.65
N ARG A 73 16.52 4.23 -9.72
CA ARG A 73 15.19 4.79 -9.98
C ARG A 73 14.12 3.84 -9.46
N VAL A 74 13.41 4.25 -8.44
CA VAL A 74 12.19 3.57 -7.97
C VAL A 74 10.99 4.28 -8.60
N PRO A 75 10.11 3.56 -9.35
CA PRO A 75 8.93 4.19 -9.95
C PRO A 75 8.04 4.82 -8.89
N THR A 76 7.63 6.07 -9.15
CA THR A 76 6.77 6.83 -8.26
C THR A 76 5.31 6.38 -8.30
N GLY A 77 4.51 6.85 -7.36
CA GLY A 77 3.11 6.54 -7.24
C GLY A 77 2.51 7.10 -5.96
N PHE A 78 1.36 6.57 -5.60
CA PHE A 78 0.69 6.92 -4.36
C PHE A 78 -0.01 5.70 -3.75
N ALA A 79 -0.36 5.79 -2.48
CA ALA A 79 -1.11 4.77 -1.76
C ALA A 79 -2.39 5.35 -1.16
N THR A 80 -3.48 4.58 -1.16
CA THR A 80 -4.60 4.86 -0.25
C THR A 80 -4.22 4.41 1.16
N THR A 81 -4.83 4.99 2.19
CA THR A 81 -4.53 4.62 3.57
C THR A 81 -5.50 3.56 4.12
N ALA A 82 -5.10 2.88 5.19
CA ALA A 82 -5.96 2.00 5.97
C ALA A 82 -7.19 2.74 6.54
N LEU A 83 -7.03 4.02 6.89
CA LEU A 83 -8.13 4.89 7.28
C LEU A 83 -9.15 5.03 6.14
N ALA A 84 -8.67 5.32 4.92
CA ALA A 84 -9.54 5.43 3.74
C ALA A 84 -10.36 4.16 3.50
N PHE A 85 -9.74 2.99 3.66
CA PHE A 85 -10.42 1.69 3.54
C PHE A 85 -11.50 1.50 4.62
N ARG A 86 -11.17 1.76 5.89
CA ARG A 86 -12.12 1.61 6.98
C ARG A 86 -13.31 2.57 6.84
N ASP A 87 -13.04 3.81 6.48
CA ASP A 87 -14.08 4.82 6.26
C ASP A 87 -14.91 4.54 5.00
N PHE A 88 -14.32 3.93 3.97
CA PHE A 88 -15.07 3.43 2.81
C PHE A 88 -16.07 2.34 3.20
N LEU A 89 -15.68 1.37 4.00
CA LEU A 89 -16.60 0.34 4.48
C LEU A 89 -17.70 0.94 5.36
N LYS A 90 -17.35 1.87 6.25
CA LYS A 90 -18.30 2.54 7.14
C LYS A 90 -19.29 3.41 6.37
N HIS A 91 -18.81 4.21 5.40
CA HIS A 91 -19.65 5.07 4.56
C HIS A 91 -20.75 4.30 3.83
N ASN A 92 -20.44 3.08 3.42
CA ASN A 92 -21.36 2.20 2.69
C ASN A 92 -22.12 1.21 3.61
N ASN A 93 -22.04 1.36 4.93
CA ASN A 93 -22.62 0.45 5.93
C ASN A 93 -22.20 -1.02 5.73
N LEU A 94 -20.99 -1.24 5.22
CA LEU A 94 -20.46 -2.57 4.94
C LEU A 94 -19.82 -3.21 6.16
N THR A 95 -19.32 -2.45 7.13
CA THR A 95 -18.61 -2.98 8.30
C THR A 95 -19.46 -3.99 9.07
N GLU A 96 -20.65 -3.58 9.50
CA GLU A 96 -21.55 -4.44 10.26
C GLU A 96 -22.14 -5.57 9.39
N ARG A 97 -22.43 -5.27 8.13
CA ARG A 97 -22.95 -6.24 7.18
C ARG A 97 -21.97 -7.37 6.91
N ILE A 98 -20.69 -7.06 6.74
CA ILE A 98 -19.61 -8.04 6.55
C ILE A 98 -19.44 -8.86 7.84
N GLN A 99 -19.40 -8.20 9.00
CA GLN A 99 -19.26 -8.89 10.28
C GLN A 99 -20.39 -9.90 10.47
N GLN A 100 -21.65 -9.52 10.30
CA GLN A 100 -22.81 -10.40 10.40
C GLN A 100 -22.73 -11.58 9.42
N ARG A 101 -22.24 -11.35 8.19
CA ARG A 101 -22.09 -12.40 7.18
C ARG A 101 -21.04 -13.44 7.54
N LEU A 102 -19.99 -13.03 8.24
CA LEU A 102 -18.86 -13.89 8.61
C LEU A 102 -19.00 -14.53 10.01
N GLU A 103 -19.80 -13.96 10.91
CA GLU A 103 -19.90 -14.35 12.31
C GLU A 103 -20.28 -15.83 12.50
N ASN A 104 -21.17 -16.36 11.67
CA ASN A 104 -21.64 -17.75 11.75
C ASN A 104 -21.17 -18.60 10.55
N LEU A 105 -20.12 -18.15 9.85
CA LEU A 105 -19.63 -18.87 8.70
C LEU A 105 -18.73 -20.04 9.13
N ASN A 106 -19.14 -21.26 8.75
CA ASN A 106 -18.24 -22.41 8.85
C ASN A 106 -17.22 -22.35 7.70
N ILE A 107 -15.96 -22.04 8.01
CA ILE A 107 -14.89 -21.94 7.04
C ILE A 107 -14.44 -23.28 6.44
N ASP A 108 -14.77 -24.41 7.08
CA ASP A 108 -14.50 -25.75 6.58
C ASP A 108 -15.49 -26.16 5.48
N ASP A 109 -16.66 -25.48 5.41
CA ASP A 109 -17.56 -25.61 4.26
C ASP A 109 -17.09 -24.69 3.14
N VAL A 110 -16.29 -25.25 2.23
CA VAL A 110 -15.71 -24.55 1.07
C VAL A 110 -16.77 -23.86 0.21
N ARG A 111 -17.97 -24.45 0.07
CA ARG A 111 -19.05 -23.85 -0.72
C ARG A 111 -19.65 -22.64 -0.02
N ALA A 112 -19.95 -22.76 1.28
CA ALA A 112 -20.45 -21.65 2.08
C ALA A 112 -19.45 -20.49 2.14
N LEU A 113 -18.14 -20.79 2.27
CA LEU A 113 -17.06 -19.83 2.25
C LEU A 113 -16.99 -19.10 0.89
N ALA A 114 -17.03 -19.83 -0.22
CA ALA A 114 -17.00 -19.25 -1.56
C ALA A 114 -18.19 -18.32 -1.85
N VAL A 115 -19.39 -18.70 -1.41
CA VAL A 115 -20.60 -17.87 -1.55
C VAL A 115 -20.46 -16.60 -0.70
N ALA A 116 -20.06 -16.72 0.57
CA ALA A 116 -19.89 -15.58 1.46
C ALA A 116 -18.83 -14.61 0.94
N GLY A 117 -17.67 -15.13 0.53
CA GLY A 117 -16.59 -14.32 -0.05
C GLY A 117 -17.03 -13.58 -1.31
N ALA A 118 -17.71 -14.26 -2.23
CA ALA A 118 -18.21 -13.64 -3.46
C ALA A 118 -19.24 -12.53 -3.19
N GLU A 119 -20.18 -12.74 -2.26
CA GLU A 119 -21.15 -11.72 -1.86
C GLU A 119 -20.46 -10.48 -1.29
N ILE A 120 -19.51 -10.65 -0.37
CA ILE A 120 -18.78 -9.54 0.25
C ILE A 120 -17.97 -8.77 -0.80
N ARG A 121 -17.24 -9.46 -1.67
CA ARG A 121 -16.47 -8.83 -2.75
C ARG A 121 -17.38 -8.01 -3.66
N ASN A 122 -18.51 -8.55 -4.07
CA ASN A 122 -19.48 -7.82 -4.90
C ASN A 122 -20.03 -6.57 -4.21
N TRP A 123 -20.28 -6.60 -2.90
CA TRP A 123 -20.71 -5.40 -2.16
C TRP A 123 -19.64 -4.30 -2.19
N ILE A 124 -18.36 -4.66 -2.03
CA ILE A 124 -17.25 -3.71 -2.03
C ILE A 124 -17.01 -3.16 -3.45
N GLU A 125 -16.99 -4.01 -4.46
CA GLU A 125 -16.70 -3.63 -5.84
C GLU A 125 -17.79 -2.70 -6.43
N THR A 126 -19.04 -2.86 -5.99
CA THR A 126 -20.16 -2.05 -6.46
C THR A 126 -20.41 -0.80 -5.62
N ALA A 127 -19.80 -0.68 -4.45
CA ALA A 127 -19.96 0.46 -3.56
C ALA A 127 -19.30 1.73 -4.14
N PRO A 128 -19.94 2.91 -4.03
CA PRO A 128 -19.31 4.17 -4.41
C PRO A 128 -18.23 4.57 -3.41
N PHE A 129 -17.18 5.23 -3.88
CA PHE A 129 -16.25 5.90 -2.99
C PHE A 129 -16.93 7.09 -2.28
N GLN A 130 -16.56 7.33 -1.02
CA GLN A 130 -16.91 8.58 -0.36
C GLN A 130 -16.24 9.77 -1.10
N PRO A 131 -16.92 10.95 -1.15
CA PRO A 131 -16.46 12.08 -1.96
C PRO A 131 -15.02 12.49 -1.72
N LYS A 132 -14.58 12.50 -0.47
CA LYS A 132 -13.20 12.85 -0.09
C LYS A 132 -12.19 11.87 -0.72
N LEU A 133 -12.43 10.57 -0.66
CA LEU A 133 -11.52 9.56 -1.22
C LEU A 133 -11.47 9.64 -2.75
N ASP A 134 -12.62 9.76 -3.41
CA ASP A 134 -12.67 9.92 -4.88
C ASP A 134 -11.89 11.16 -5.33
N GLU A 135 -12.07 12.29 -4.64
CA GLU A 135 -11.37 13.55 -4.95
C GLU A 135 -9.85 13.43 -4.74
N GLU A 136 -9.42 12.86 -3.61
CA GLU A 136 -7.99 12.69 -3.31
C GLU A 136 -7.30 11.74 -4.30
N ILE A 137 -7.96 10.62 -4.68
CA ILE A 137 -7.42 9.70 -5.70
C ILE A 137 -7.28 10.42 -7.04
N ARG A 138 -8.31 11.15 -7.50
CA ARG A 138 -8.26 11.87 -8.77
C ARG A 138 -7.17 12.94 -8.80
N LYS A 139 -7.00 13.67 -7.69
CA LYS A 139 -5.92 14.67 -7.56
C LYS A 139 -4.53 14.02 -7.65
N ALA A 140 -4.31 12.94 -6.90
CA ALA A 140 -3.04 12.23 -6.92
C ALA A 140 -2.76 11.60 -8.29
N PHE A 141 -3.77 11.03 -8.92
CA PHE A 141 -3.66 10.44 -10.24
C PHE A 141 -3.35 11.49 -11.32
N ALA A 142 -3.97 12.67 -11.29
CA ALA A 142 -3.69 13.75 -12.22
C ALA A 142 -2.22 14.24 -12.15
N VAL A 143 -1.61 14.18 -10.96
CA VAL A 143 -0.18 14.47 -10.80
C VAL A 143 0.69 13.31 -11.33
N LEU A 144 0.25 12.07 -11.11
CA LEU A 144 1.00 10.87 -11.51
C LEU A 144 0.95 10.66 -13.03
N ASP A 145 -0.19 10.87 -13.68
CA ASP A 145 -0.39 10.68 -15.13
C ASP A 145 -0.49 12.03 -15.87
N ASP A 146 0.59 12.79 -15.84
CA ASP A 146 0.71 14.09 -16.49
C ASP A 146 0.58 14.03 -18.03
N SER A 147 0.87 12.87 -18.63
CA SER A 147 0.81 12.64 -20.07
C SER A 147 -0.53 12.09 -20.57
N GLY A 148 -1.39 11.58 -19.70
CA GLY A 148 -2.63 10.90 -20.03
C GLY A 148 -2.45 9.57 -20.78
N LYS A 149 -1.24 9.01 -20.79
CA LYS A 149 -0.86 7.77 -21.50
C LYS A 149 -0.06 6.83 -20.62
N GLY A 150 -0.08 7.04 -19.32
CA GLY A 150 0.60 6.21 -18.34
C GLY A 150 -0.07 4.83 -18.20
N SER A 151 0.75 3.81 -17.92
CA SER A 151 0.30 2.51 -17.48
C SER A 151 0.72 2.30 -16.03
N PHE A 152 -0.14 1.71 -15.23
CA PHE A 152 0.03 1.64 -13.78
C PHE A 152 -0.16 0.20 -13.29
N ALA A 153 0.55 -0.13 -12.21
CA ALA A 153 0.26 -1.29 -11.39
C ALA A 153 -0.60 -0.85 -10.20
N VAL A 154 -1.72 -1.53 -9.98
CA VAL A 154 -2.57 -1.34 -8.79
C VAL A 154 -2.46 -2.60 -7.95
N ARG A 155 -1.94 -2.46 -6.73
CA ARG A 155 -1.63 -3.61 -5.89
C ARG A 155 -2.01 -3.40 -4.43
N SER A 156 -2.31 -4.50 -3.77
CA SER A 156 -2.62 -4.52 -2.35
C SER A 156 -1.36 -4.38 -1.49
N SER A 157 -1.53 -3.76 -0.33
CA SER A 157 -0.58 -3.72 0.75
C SER A 157 -1.35 -3.77 2.08
N ALA A 158 -1.26 -4.88 2.79
CA ALA A 158 -2.00 -5.05 4.05
C ALA A 158 -1.20 -4.51 5.22
N THR A 159 -1.93 -4.00 6.23
CA THR A 159 -1.32 -3.52 7.47
C THR A 159 -0.76 -4.63 8.35
N ALA A 160 -1.15 -5.88 8.09
CA ALA A 160 -0.75 -7.07 8.84
C ALA A 160 -0.02 -8.11 7.97
N GLU A 161 0.55 -7.72 6.80
CA GLU A 161 1.07 -8.66 5.82
C GLU A 161 2.34 -9.41 6.29
N ASP A 162 3.21 -8.73 7.02
CA ASP A 162 4.53 -9.22 7.46
C ASP A 162 4.64 -9.28 8.99
N LEU A 163 3.61 -9.80 9.66
CA LEU A 163 3.73 -10.08 11.09
C LEU A 163 4.67 -11.27 11.32
N PRO A 164 5.46 -11.29 12.41
CA PRO A 164 6.43 -12.36 12.68
C PRO A 164 5.83 -13.77 12.67
N ASP A 165 4.56 -13.89 13.06
CA ASP A 165 3.85 -15.17 13.19
C ASP A 165 2.78 -15.40 12.11
N ALA A 166 2.63 -14.46 11.15
CA ALA A 166 1.59 -14.53 10.13
C ALA A 166 2.02 -13.82 8.84
N SER A 167 2.00 -14.54 7.72
CA SER A 167 2.26 -13.97 6.39
C SER A 167 1.01 -14.09 5.52
N PHE A 168 0.54 -12.96 5.01
CA PHE A 168 -0.55 -12.88 4.02
C PHE A 168 -0.01 -12.91 2.59
N ALA A 169 1.23 -13.36 2.39
CA ALA A 169 1.86 -13.42 1.08
C ALA A 169 1.03 -14.22 0.07
N GLY A 170 0.89 -13.70 -1.14
CA GLY A 170 0.18 -14.36 -2.24
C GLY A 170 -1.34 -14.47 -2.10
N GLN A 171 -1.94 -13.80 -1.10
CA GLN A 171 -3.40 -13.84 -0.88
C GLN A 171 -4.14 -12.63 -1.45
N GLN A 172 -3.42 -11.69 -2.03
CA GLN A 172 -3.92 -10.39 -2.43
C GLN A 172 -3.64 -10.10 -3.90
N GLU A 173 -4.48 -9.25 -4.49
CA GLU A 173 -4.48 -8.99 -5.92
C GLU A 173 -3.43 -7.94 -6.34
N THR A 174 -2.92 -8.13 -7.55
CA THR A 174 -2.11 -7.15 -8.28
C THR A 174 -2.61 -7.05 -9.71
N PHE A 175 -2.92 -5.85 -10.15
CA PHE A 175 -3.37 -5.56 -11.51
C PHE A 175 -2.28 -4.77 -12.22
N LEU A 176 -1.85 -5.25 -13.38
CA LEU A 176 -0.85 -4.63 -14.22
C LEU A 176 -1.51 -3.99 -15.44
N ASN A 177 -0.82 -3.07 -16.08
CA ASN A 177 -1.26 -2.37 -17.30
C ASN A 177 -2.62 -1.67 -17.15
N VAL A 178 -2.89 -1.10 -15.98
CA VAL A 178 -4.09 -0.31 -15.71
C VAL A 178 -3.92 1.07 -16.34
N GLU A 179 -4.91 1.54 -17.09
CA GLU A 179 -4.86 2.80 -17.83
C GLU A 179 -6.06 3.70 -17.51
N GLY A 180 -5.79 4.97 -17.25
CA GLY A 180 -6.82 5.96 -16.98
C GLY A 180 -7.45 5.87 -15.59
N ILE A 181 -8.03 6.99 -15.16
CA ILE A 181 -8.55 7.14 -13.79
C ILE A 181 -9.72 6.21 -13.47
N ASP A 182 -10.61 5.95 -14.42
CA ASP A 182 -11.81 5.15 -14.15
C ASP A 182 -11.45 3.67 -13.93
N ASP A 183 -10.45 3.15 -14.66
CA ASP A 183 -9.94 1.80 -14.45
C ASP A 183 -9.15 1.72 -13.14
N VAL A 184 -8.33 2.72 -12.81
CA VAL A 184 -7.66 2.81 -11.51
C VAL A 184 -8.66 2.78 -10.36
N LEU A 185 -9.73 3.58 -10.41
CA LEU A 185 -10.78 3.57 -9.39
C LEU A 185 -11.47 2.21 -9.26
N LYS A 186 -11.72 1.54 -10.39
CA LYS A 186 -12.26 0.18 -10.39
C LYS A 186 -11.29 -0.78 -9.73
N LYS A 187 -10.00 -0.75 -10.09
CA LYS A 187 -8.98 -1.65 -9.53
C LYS A 187 -8.70 -1.41 -8.05
N ILE A 188 -8.83 -0.19 -7.55
CA ILE A 188 -8.76 0.08 -6.10
C ILE A 188 -9.88 -0.65 -5.36
N ARG A 189 -11.13 -0.66 -5.88
CA ARG A 189 -12.24 -1.41 -5.26
C ARG A 189 -11.99 -2.93 -5.30
N GLU A 190 -11.47 -3.44 -6.41
CA GLU A 190 -11.10 -4.86 -6.53
C GLU A 190 -9.97 -5.21 -5.54
N VAL A 191 -8.97 -4.34 -5.35
CA VAL A 191 -7.96 -4.49 -4.28
C VAL A 191 -8.63 -4.53 -2.91
N PHE A 192 -9.52 -3.60 -2.59
CA PHE A 192 -10.24 -3.61 -1.32
C PHE A 192 -11.06 -4.88 -1.11
N ALA A 193 -11.70 -5.37 -2.17
CA ALA A 193 -12.46 -6.60 -2.16
C ALA A 193 -11.58 -7.84 -1.92
N SER A 194 -10.33 -7.84 -2.38
CA SER A 194 -9.41 -8.97 -2.27
C SER A 194 -9.11 -9.39 -0.81
N LEU A 195 -9.31 -8.49 0.16
CA LEU A 195 -9.24 -8.84 1.58
C LEU A 195 -10.25 -9.93 1.97
N TYR A 196 -11.29 -10.09 1.17
CA TYR A 196 -12.37 -11.08 1.37
C TYR A 196 -12.33 -12.20 0.30
N ASN A 197 -11.14 -12.49 -0.24
CA ASN A 197 -10.90 -13.73 -0.95
C ASN A 197 -11.01 -14.93 0.02
N ASP A 198 -11.46 -16.05 -0.46
CA ASP A 198 -11.74 -17.24 0.36
C ASP A 198 -10.52 -17.66 1.19
N ARG A 199 -9.33 -17.64 0.59
CA ARG A 199 -8.06 -17.90 1.29
C ARG A 199 -7.79 -16.89 2.41
N ALA A 200 -8.04 -15.60 2.15
CA ALA A 200 -7.79 -14.54 3.12
C ALA A 200 -8.76 -14.60 4.30
N ILE A 201 -10.04 -14.94 4.07
CA ILE A 201 -11.03 -15.17 5.13
C ILE A 201 -10.61 -16.37 5.98
N SER A 202 -10.37 -17.53 5.35
CA SER A 202 -9.96 -18.76 6.02
C SER A 202 -8.69 -18.58 6.84
N TYR A 203 -7.68 -17.92 6.26
CA TYR A 203 -6.41 -17.65 6.93
C TYR A 203 -6.58 -16.83 8.21
N ARG A 204 -7.35 -15.72 8.16
CA ARG A 204 -7.60 -14.88 9.35
C ARG A 204 -8.26 -15.68 10.48
N VAL A 205 -9.27 -16.48 10.15
CA VAL A 205 -9.95 -17.32 11.14
C VAL A 205 -8.99 -18.34 11.76
N HIS A 206 -8.20 -19.06 10.95
CA HIS A 206 -7.22 -20.03 11.44
C HIS A 206 -6.13 -19.41 12.33
N LYS A 207 -5.75 -18.16 12.05
CA LYS A 207 -4.76 -17.42 12.83
C LYS A 207 -5.36 -16.65 14.02
N GLY A 208 -6.69 -16.67 14.18
CA GLY A 208 -7.37 -15.97 15.27
C GLY A 208 -7.42 -14.45 15.13
N PHE A 209 -7.20 -13.90 13.92
CA PHE A 209 -7.35 -12.46 13.68
C PHE A 209 -8.82 -12.08 13.51
N ALA A 210 -9.23 -11.03 14.20
CA ALA A 210 -10.52 -10.41 13.91
C ALA A 210 -10.53 -9.79 12.51
N HIS A 211 -11.61 -10.01 11.74
CA HIS A 211 -11.70 -9.49 10.38
C HIS A 211 -11.58 -7.96 10.30
N ALA A 212 -12.00 -7.24 11.34
CA ALA A 212 -11.95 -5.78 11.44
C ALA A 212 -10.54 -5.22 11.74
N GLU A 213 -9.61 -6.04 12.25
CA GLU A 213 -8.26 -5.59 12.62
C GLU A 213 -7.37 -5.39 11.39
N VAL A 214 -7.61 -6.16 10.33
CA VAL A 214 -6.82 -6.09 9.11
C VAL A 214 -7.43 -5.06 8.15
N ALA A 215 -6.61 -4.15 7.70
CA ALA A 215 -6.99 -3.17 6.69
C ALA A 215 -6.08 -3.27 5.46
N LEU A 216 -6.58 -2.79 4.33
CA LEU A 216 -5.83 -2.72 3.08
C LEU A 216 -5.53 -1.28 2.70
N SER A 217 -4.39 -1.13 2.09
CA SER A 217 -3.99 0.00 1.28
C SER A 217 -3.85 -0.46 -0.17
N ALA A 218 -4.30 0.33 -1.12
CA ALA A 218 -4.03 0.12 -2.54
C ALA A 218 -2.88 1.04 -2.95
N GLY A 219 -1.79 0.46 -3.47
CA GLY A 219 -0.68 1.20 -4.05
C GLY A 219 -0.86 1.32 -5.57
N ILE A 220 -0.82 2.53 -6.08
CA ILE A 220 -0.87 2.85 -7.51
C ILE A 220 0.51 3.31 -7.94
N GLN A 221 1.20 2.52 -8.74
CA GLN A 221 2.59 2.75 -9.13
C GLN A 221 2.72 2.83 -10.64
N ARG A 222 3.49 3.79 -11.15
CA ARG A 222 3.81 3.86 -12.58
C ARG A 222 4.57 2.62 -13.02
N MET A 223 4.13 1.97 -14.09
CA MET A 223 4.82 0.81 -14.64
C MET A 223 6.09 1.19 -15.37
N VAL A 224 7.12 0.36 -15.21
CA VAL A 224 8.32 0.41 -16.04
C VAL A 224 8.05 -0.29 -17.37
N ARG A 225 8.49 0.30 -18.46
CA ARG A 225 8.34 -0.26 -19.82
C ARG A 225 9.29 -1.43 -20.07
N SER A 226 9.16 -2.46 -19.24
CA SER A 226 9.93 -3.71 -19.39
C SER A 226 9.52 -4.52 -20.62
N ASP A 227 8.36 -4.23 -21.21
CA ASP A 227 7.94 -4.72 -22.51
C ASP A 227 8.89 -4.30 -23.67
N LEU A 228 9.63 -3.21 -23.49
CA LEU A 228 10.68 -2.75 -24.39
C LEU A 228 12.09 -3.16 -23.94
N GLY A 229 12.20 -3.94 -22.87
CA GLY A 229 13.48 -4.30 -22.25
C GLY A 229 13.41 -5.64 -21.54
N ALA A 230 13.85 -5.68 -20.29
CA ALA A 230 13.87 -6.87 -19.48
C ALA A 230 13.41 -6.56 -18.04
N ALA A 231 12.92 -7.58 -17.37
CA ALA A 231 12.65 -7.58 -15.92
C ALA A 231 13.37 -8.76 -15.27
N GLY A 232 13.60 -8.67 -13.96
CA GLY A 232 14.26 -9.74 -13.25
C GLY A 232 14.20 -9.59 -11.75
N VAL A 233 14.78 -10.58 -11.06
CA VAL A 233 14.97 -10.57 -9.62
C VAL A 233 16.45 -10.75 -9.31
N MET A 234 16.88 -10.14 -8.22
CA MET A 234 18.25 -10.24 -7.73
C MET A 234 18.21 -10.54 -6.23
N PHE A 235 18.99 -11.53 -5.82
CA PHE A 235 19.20 -11.89 -4.43
C PHE A 235 20.67 -11.73 -4.08
N THR A 236 20.96 -11.30 -2.86
CA THR A 236 22.32 -11.13 -2.33
C THR A 236 22.87 -12.42 -1.68
N LEU A 237 22.18 -13.53 -1.93
CA LEU A 237 22.58 -14.87 -1.51
C LEU A 237 21.98 -15.90 -2.49
N ASP A 238 22.46 -17.13 -2.46
CA ASP A 238 21.78 -18.26 -3.10
C ASP A 238 20.59 -18.69 -2.23
N THR A 239 19.38 -18.56 -2.77
CA THR A 239 18.13 -18.82 -2.05
C THR A 239 17.86 -20.30 -1.77
N GLU A 240 18.57 -21.22 -2.43
CA GLU A 240 18.41 -22.66 -2.20
C GLU A 240 19.37 -23.18 -1.12
N SER A 241 20.63 -22.80 -1.19
CA SER A 241 21.68 -23.26 -0.27
C SER A 241 21.94 -22.31 0.91
N GLY A 242 21.49 -21.05 0.83
CA GLY A 242 21.81 -20.00 1.79
C GLY A 242 23.26 -19.48 1.69
N PHE A 243 23.99 -19.79 0.61
CA PHE A 243 25.34 -19.32 0.41
C PHE A 243 25.36 -17.80 0.18
N GLU A 244 26.12 -17.05 1.01
CA GLU A 244 26.05 -15.59 1.10
C GLU A 244 27.05 -14.87 0.17
N ASP A 245 28.09 -15.56 -0.31
CA ASP A 245 29.17 -14.93 -1.11
C ASP A 245 28.85 -14.86 -2.61
N VAL A 246 27.55 -14.75 -2.96
CA VAL A 246 27.09 -14.62 -4.35
C VAL A 246 25.98 -13.59 -4.48
N VAL A 247 25.84 -13.05 -5.70
CA VAL A 247 24.66 -12.35 -6.15
C VAL A 247 23.98 -13.19 -7.21
N PHE A 248 22.79 -13.70 -6.90
CA PHE A 248 22.00 -14.49 -7.82
C PHE A 248 21.04 -13.60 -8.61
N ILE A 249 21.10 -13.62 -9.94
CA ILE A 249 20.29 -12.80 -10.83
C ILE A 249 19.56 -13.69 -11.83
N THR A 250 18.23 -13.58 -11.88
CA THR A 250 17.41 -14.16 -12.94
C THR A 250 16.68 -13.07 -13.69
N SER A 251 16.71 -13.08 -15.00
CA SER A 251 16.05 -12.07 -15.84
C SER A 251 15.43 -12.69 -17.10
N SER A 252 14.36 -12.03 -17.59
CA SER A 252 13.68 -12.38 -18.83
C SER A 252 13.26 -11.14 -19.57
N TYR A 253 13.08 -11.23 -20.87
CA TYR A 253 12.48 -10.15 -21.66
C TYR A 253 11.00 -9.99 -21.30
N GLY A 254 10.52 -8.76 -21.28
CA GLY A 254 9.14 -8.44 -20.98
C GLY A 254 8.84 -8.20 -19.50
N LEU A 255 7.61 -8.48 -19.09
CA LEU A 255 7.13 -8.21 -17.72
C LEU A 255 7.75 -9.18 -16.71
N GLY A 256 8.01 -8.66 -15.50
CA GLY A 256 8.55 -9.42 -14.38
C GLY A 256 7.66 -10.56 -13.87
N GLU A 257 6.39 -10.56 -14.24
CA GLU A 257 5.44 -11.61 -13.90
C GLU A 257 5.92 -13.00 -14.38
N THR A 258 6.50 -13.08 -15.58
CA THR A 258 7.05 -14.31 -16.13
C THR A 258 8.24 -14.86 -15.35
N VAL A 259 8.99 -13.98 -14.66
CA VAL A 259 10.13 -14.40 -13.81
C VAL A 259 9.65 -14.94 -12.46
N VAL A 260 8.50 -14.45 -11.97
CA VAL A 260 7.96 -14.84 -10.66
C VAL A 260 7.11 -16.11 -10.75
N GLN A 261 6.45 -16.33 -11.87
CA GLN A 261 5.59 -17.51 -12.06
C GLN A 261 6.35 -18.76 -12.57
N GLY A 262 7.56 -18.61 -13.10
CA GLY A 262 8.39 -19.67 -13.63
C GLY A 262 8.09 -19.99 -15.08
#